data_686e861abd825c346b37c9bd72a47eb2
#
_entry.id   686e861abd825c346b37c9bd72a47eb2
#
_cell.length_a   1.000
_cell.length_b   1.000
_cell.length_c   1.000
_cell.angle_alpha   90.00
_cell.angle_beta   90.00
_cell.angle_gamma   90.00
#
_symmetry.space_group_name_H-M   'P 1'
#
loop_
_entity.id
_entity.type
_entity.pdbx_description
1 polymer ?
#
loop_
_entity_poly.entity_id
_entity_poly.type
_entity_poly.pdbx_seq_one_letter_code
_entity_poly.pdbx_strand_id
1 'polypeptide(L)'
;MKEEKLILVTNDDGYDSKGLAAAVEVARAFGRVVVVAPETTQSGMSQAITMYNPLYLRCVSRQEGQEVYAFSGTPVDCVKMAFDYLLRDQRVDLVVSGINHGSNSAVNVLYSGTMGAAIEGSFYDCPSVGLSLDDHSEDADFEAAVVYGKRIVRSVLEKKVELPLCLNVNVPVGKPGELHGIRLCRQNRGFWREEFYRHEDPRGRAYFWLTGDFVNGEPGAEDTDEWALAHGYVSVVPVQVDLTDYRQLAALANVLE
;
A
#
# COMPACT_ATOMS: atom_id res chain seq x y z
N MET A 1 8.77 -28.80 -14.19
CA MET A 1 9.31 -27.44 -13.95
C MET A 1 8.33 -26.74 -13.04
N LYS A 2 8.78 -26.01 -12.00
CA LYS A 2 7.88 -25.10 -11.27
C LYS A 2 7.44 -24.03 -12.25
N GLU A 3 6.14 -23.80 -12.36
CA GLU A 3 5.59 -22.71 -13.16
C GLU A 3 6.14 -21.38 -12.64
N GLU A 4 6.62 -20.53 -13.54
CA GLU A 4 7.16 -19.22 -13.16
C GLU A 4 6.02 -18.35 -12.61
N LYS A 5 6.19 -17.80 -11.42
CA LYS A 5 5.18 -16.93 -10.79
C LYS A 5 5.06 -15.60 -11.52
N LEU A 6 3.84 -15.09 -11.59
CA LEU A 6 3.53 -13.77 -12.13
C LEU A 6 3.14 -12.83 -10.98
N ILE A 7 3.89 -11.72 -10.86
CA ILE A 7 3.66 -10.73 -9.82
C ILE A 7 3.29 -9.40 -10.46
N LEU A 8 2.13 -8.86 -10.07
CA LEU A 8 1.72 -7.51 -10.40
C LEU A 8 2.33 -6.54 -9.39
N VAL A 9 2.98 -5.48 -9.89
CA VAL A 9 3.52 -4.40 -9.06
C VAL A 9 2.88 -3.08 -9.44
N THR A 10 2.48 -2.30 -8.44
CA THR A 10 1.93 -0.94 -8.59
C THR A 10 2.37 -0.05 -7.43
N ASN A 11 2.00 1.23 -7.45
CA ASN A 11 2.19 2.19 -6.36
C ASN A 11 1.25 3.39 -6.53
N ASP A 12 1.39 4.41 -5.69
CA ASP A 12 0.74 5.72 -5.82
C ASP A 12 1.73 6.89 -6.05
N ASP A 13 3.05 6.65 -6.00
CA ASP A 13 4.07 7.68 -6.23
C ASP A 13 4.40 7.90 -7.72
N GLY A 14 3.97 6.97 -8.59
CA GLY A 14 4.22 7.03 -10.03
C GLY A 14 5.23 5.99 -10.54
N TYR A 15 5.16 5.74 -11.87
CA TYR A 15 5.88 4.64 -12.53
C TYR A 15 7.42 4.77 -12.52
N ASP A 16 7.98 5.94 -12.26
CA ASP A 16 9.42 6.25 -12.21
C ASP A 16 9.96 6.51 -10.80
N SER A 17 9.14 6.27 -9.76
CA SER A 17 9.54 6.50 -8.37
C SER A 17 10.57 5.48 -7.87
N LYS A 18 11.43 5.93 -6.93
CA LYS A 18 12.43 5.07 -6.28
C LYS A 18 11.76 3.91 -5.51
N GLY A 19 10.65 4.19 -4.84
CA GLY A 19 9.89 3.19 -4.10
C GLY A 19 9.32 2.09 -4.99
N LEU A 20 8.83 2.44 -6.20
CA LEU A 20 8.39 1.43 -7.17
C LEU A 20 9.55 0.55 -7.64
N ALA A 21 10.72 1.15 -7.92
CA ALA A 21 11.90 0.38 -8.28
C ALA A 21 12.30 -0.62 -7.19
N ALA A 22 12.21 -0.21 -5.92
CA ALA A 22 12.45 -1.08 -4.76
C ALA A 22 11.39 -2.21 -4.65
N ALA A 23 10.10 -1.91 -4.91
CA ALA A 23 9.04 -2.93 -4.96
C ALA A 23 9.27 -3.95 -6.09
N VAL A 24 9.71 -3.49 -7.26
CA VAL A 24 10.11 -4.36 -8.37
C VAL A 24 11.27 -5.26 -7.98
N GLU A 25 12.27 -4.76 -7.25
CA GLU A 25 13.37 -5.57 -6.73
C GLU A 25 12.88 -6.67 -5.78
N VAL A 26 11.92 -6.36 -4.92
CA VAL A 26 11.26 -7.36 -4.06
C VAL A 26 10.60 -8.44 -4.90
N ALA A 27 9.77 -8.05 -5.87
CA ALA A 27 8.96 -8.96 -6.68
C ALA A 27 9.80 -9.86 -7.60
N ARG A 28 10.84 -9.30 -8.25
CA ARG A 28 11.71 -10.03 -9.18
C ARG A 28 12.48 -11.19 -8.55
N ALA A 29 12.65 -11.19 -7.24
CA ALA A 29 13.25 -12.33 -6.52
C ALA A 29 12.38 -13.61 -6.59
N PHE A 30 11.13 -13.52 -7.05
CA PHE A 30 10.16 -14.62 -6.98
C PHE A 30 9.55 -15.02 -8.33
N GLY A 31 9.66 -14.20 -9.37
CA GLY A 31 9.10 -14.51 -10.68
C GLY A 31 9.12 -13.34 -11.67
N ARG A 32 8.34 -13.49 -12.72
CA ARG A 32 8.11 -12.45 -13.73
C ARG A 32 7.26 -11.32 -13.13
N VAL A 33 7.61 -10.10 -13.49
CA VAL A 33 6.98 -8.89 -12.96
C VAL A 33 6.28 -8.13 -14.08
N VAL A 34 5.03 -7.75 -13.87
CA VAL A 34 4.32 -6.76 -14.65
C VAL A 34 4.03 -5.56 -13.75
N VAL A 35 4.53 -4.40 -14.16
CA VAL A 35 4.28 -3.13 -13.48
C VAL A 35 3.19 -2.40 -14.22
N VAL A 36 2.15 -1.98 -13.50
CA VAL A 36 1.16 -1.01 -13.96
C VAL A 36 1.04 0.06 -12.89
N ALA A 37 1.54 1.27 -13.16
CA ALA A 37 1.62 2.32 -12.17
C ALA A 37 1.14 3.67 -12.74
N PRO A 38 0.66 4.59 -11.90
CA PRO A 38 0.21 5.91 -12.33
C PRO A 38 1.31 6.70 -13.05
N GLU A 39 0.89 7.52 -14.04
CA GLU A 39 1.82 8.44 -14.73
C GLU A 39 2.32 9.56 -13.83
N THR A 40 1.53 9.94 -12.83
CA THR A 40 1.83 11.01 -11.87
C THR A 40 1.48 10.55 -10.46
N THR A 41 2.08 11.19 -9.46
CA THR A 41 1.81 10.94 -8.05
C THR A 41 0.32 11.06 -7.73
N GLN A 42 -0.22 10.09 -7.00
CA GLN A 42 -1.62 9.92 -6.61
C GLN A 42 -1.77 9.79 -5.08
N SER A 43 -0.91 10.46 -4.31
CA SER A 43 -0.93 10.41 -2.84
C SER A 43 -2.28 10.89 -2.28
N GLY A 44 -2.79 10.21 -1.27
CA GLY A 44 -4.06 10.55 -0.63
C GLY A 44 -5.31 10.17 -1.42
N MET A 45 -5.19 9.42 -2.52
CA MET A 45 -6.34 9.05 -3.35
C MET A 45 -7.14 7.86 -2.82
N SER A 46 -6.68 7.20 -1.76
CA SER A 46 -7.43 6.09 -1.15
C SER A 46 -7.82 5.01 -2.18
N GLN A 47 -9.07 4.59 -2.22
CA GLN A 47 -9.66 3.67 -3.20
C GLN A 47 -10.39 4.38 -4.35
N ALA A 48 -9.99 5.59 -4.71
CA ALA A 48 -10.61 6.33 -5.79
C ALA A 48 -10.47 5.59 -7.13
N ILE A 49 -11.54 5.67 -7.95
CA ILE A 49 -11.59 5.14 -9.31
C ILE A 49 -11.96 6.25 -10.29
N THR A 50 -11.49 6.16 -11.53
CA THR A 50 -11.77 7.14 -12.59
C THR A 50 -12.96 6.69 -13.43
N MET A 51 -14.12 7.33 -13.22
CA MET A 51 -15.36 6.93 -13.89
C MET A 51 -15.73 7.77 -15.14
N TYR A 52 -15.28 9.02 -15.21
CA TYR A 52 -15.81 9.99 -16.18
C TYR A 52 -14.82 10.41 -17.25
N ASN A 53 -13.56 10.02 -17.13
CA ASN A 53 -12.50 10.37 -18.07
C ASN A 53 -11.94 9.13 -18.76
N PRO A 54 -11.57 9.20 -20.05
CA PRO A 54 -10.83 8.13 -20.69
C PRO A 54 -9.47 7.95 -20.04
N LEU A 55 -9.04 6.70 -19.95
CA LEU A 55 -7.75 6.32 -19.37
C LEU A 55 -6.82 5.82 -20.46
N TYR A 56 -5.55 6.17 -20.36
CA TYR A 56 -4.51 5.87 -21.34
C TYR A 56 -3.43 4.97 -20.73
N LEU A 57 -3.13 3.89 -21.44
CA LEU A 57 -2.08 2.94 -21.08
C LEU A 57 -0.91 3.07 -22.06
N ARG A 58 0.28 3.23 -21.51
CA ARG A 58 1.52 3.33 -22.29
C ARG A 58 2.54 2.30 -21.82
N CYS A 59 3.03 1.47 -22.75
CA CYS A 59 4.17 0.61 -22.47
C CYS A 59 5.44 1.47 -22.37
N VAL A 60 6.07 1.47 -21.22
CA VAL A 60 7.33 2.21 -20.93
C VAL A 60 8.53 1.38 -21.31
N SER A 61 8.54 0.11 -20.87
CA SER A 61 9.60 -0.83 -21.21
C SER A 61 9.12 -2.27 -21.21
N ARG A 62 9.76 -3.09 -22.04
CA ARG A 62 9.55 -4.53 -22.06
C ARG A 62 10.89 -5.22 -22.21
N GLN A 63 11.23 -6.07 -21.27
CA GLN A 63 12.43 -6.89 -21.25
C GLN A 63 12.14 -8.26 -20.67
N GLU A 64 13.06 -9.18 -20.78
CA GLU A 64 12.89 -10.53 -20.24
C GLU A 64 12.57 -10.51 -18.74
N GLY A 65 11.46 -11.12 -18.38
CA GLY A 65 10.97 -11.21 -17.00
C GLY A 65 10.39 -9.91 -16.41
N GLN A 66 10.29 -8.82 -17.20
CA GLN A 66 9.71 -7.57 -16.69
C GLN A 66 9.06 -6.72 -17.79
N GLU A 67 7.83 -6.28 -17.53
CA GLU A 67 7.14 -5.29 -18.36
C GLU A 67 6.70 -4.11 -17.47
N VAL A 68 6.82 -2.88 -17.98
CA VAL A 68 6.46 -1.66 -17.26
C VAL A 68 5.48 -0.86 -18.09
N TYR A 69 4.34 -0.55 -17.49
CA TYR A 69 3.29 0.28 -18.08
C TYR A 69 3.01 1.48 -17.19
N ALA A 70 2.93 2.66 -17.78
CA ALA A 70 2.40 3.86 -17.16
C ALA A 70 0.93 4.01 -17.54
N PHE A 71 0.08 4.36 -16.56
CA PHE A 71 -1.36 4.47 -16.73
C PHE A 71 -1.86 5.81 -16.18
N SER A 72 -2.76 6.47 -16.89
CA SER A 72 -3.26 7.81 -16.51
C SER A 72 -4.33 7.79 -15.41
N GLY A 73 -4.56 6.63 -14.78
CA GLY A 73 -5.54 6.43 -13.71
C GLY A 73 -4.94 6.44 -12.32
N THR A 74 -5.78 6.15 -11.34
CA THR A 74 -5.41 5.97 -9.93
C THR A 74 -4.67 4.63 -9.72
N PRO A 75 -4.07 4.37 -8.56
CA PRO A 75 -3.49 3.07 -8.22
C PRO A 75 -4.50 1.92 -8.32
N VAL A 76 -5.75 2.15 -7.92
CA VAL A 76 -6.85 1.18 -8.07
C VAL A 76 -7.16 0.91 -9.53
N ASP A 77 -7.22 1.96 -10.37
CA ASP A 77 -7.41 1.81 -11.82
C ASP A 77 -6.27 1.01 -12.46
N CYS A 78 -5.03 1.17 -11.98
CA CYS A 78 -3.87 0.39 -12.45
C CYS A 78 -4.06 -1.12 -12.20
N VAL A 79 -4.54 -1.50 -11.01
CA VAL A 79 -4.84 -2.89 -10.69
C VAL A 79 -5.96 -3.43 -11.56
N LYS A 80 -7.06 -2.68 -11.71
CA LYS A 80 -8.18 -3.06 -12.60
C LYS A 80 -7.72 -3.24 -14.04
N MET A 81 -6.93 -2.31 -14.58
CA MET A 81 -6.37 -2.39 -15.93
C MET A 81 -5.49 -3.64 -16.10
N ALA A 82 -4.70 -3.96 -15.08
CA ALA A 82 -3.86 -5.15 -15.11
C ALA A 82 -4.72 -6.43 -15.21
N PHE A 83 -5.67 -6.62 -14.31
CA PHE A 83 -6.48 -7.84 -14.27
C PHE A 83 -7.49 -7.94 -15.41
N ASP A 84 -8.19 -6.85 -15.74
CA ASP A 84 -9.27 -6.90 -16.72
C ASP A 84 -8.78 -6.88 -18.17
N TYR A 85 -7.59 -6.38 -18.43
CA TYR A 85 -7.09 -6.20 -19.78
C TYR A 85 -5.72 -6.85 -20.04
N LEU A 86 -4.65 -6.43 -19.33
CA LEU A 86 -3.29 -6.88 -19.65
C LEU A 86 -3.01 -8.34 -19.32
N LEU A 87 -3.57 -8.83 -18.21
CA LEU A 87 -3.31 -10.14 -17.63
C LEU A 87 -4.55 -11.02 -17.58
N ARG A 88 -5.60 -10.66 -18.32
CA ARG A 88 -6.93 -11.31 -18.28
C ARG A 88 -6.89 -12.84 -18.36
N ASP A 89 -5.99 -13.38 -19.19
CA ASP A 89 -5.87 -14.82 -19.43
C ASP A 89 -4.70 -15.45 -18.66
N GLN A 90 -4.15 -14.72 -17.68
CA GLN A 90 -3.00 -15.15 -16.88
C GLN A 90 -3.34 -15.14 -15.41
N ARG A 91 -2.85 -16.15 -14.69
CA ARG A 91 -2.96 -16.19 -13.25
C ARG A 91 -1.90 -15.28 -12.63
N VAL A 92 -2.33 -14.28 -11.88
CA VAL A 92 -1.46 -13.48 -11.02
C VAL A 92 -1.31 -14.19 -9.68
N ASP A 93 -0.08 -14.40 -9.22
CA ASP A 93 0.22 -15.10 -7.98
C ASP A 93 0.30 -14.16 -6.76
N LEU A 94 0.57 -12.86 -7.00
CA LEU A 94 0.71 -11.85 -5.95
C LEU A 94 0.56 -10.44 -6.52
N VAL A 95 -0.07 -9.56 -5.76
CA VAL A 95 0.00 -8.11 -5.97
C VAL A 95 0.93 -7.50 -4.92
N VAL A 96 1.89 -6.68 -5.37
CA VAL A 96 2.74 -5.84 -4.51
C VAL A 96 2.46 -4.39 -4.84
N SER A 97 2.01 -3.62 -3.87
CA SER A 97 1.79 -2.17 -4.00
C SER A 97 2.78 -1.41 -3.14
N GLY A 98 3.49 -0.45 -3.72
CA GLY A 98 4.48 0.39 -3.03
C GLY A 98 5.85 0.34 -3.73
N ILE A 99 6.98 0.56 -3.01
CA ILE A 99 7.09 0.87 -1.57
C ILE A 99 6.80 2.36 -1.37
N ASN A 100 5.80 2.67 -0.57
CA ASN A 100 5.38 4.05 -0.31
C ASN A 100 6.42 4.83 0.50
N HIS A 101 6.57 6.12 0.20
CA HIS A 101 7.24 7.08 1.10
C HIS A 101 6.28 7.49 2.22
N GLY A 102 6.65 7.18 3.44
CA GLY A 102 5.81 7.39 4.62
C GLY A 102 4.95 6.17 4.99
N SER A 103 4.68 6.05 6.26
CA SER A 103 3.89 4.96 6.85
C SER A 103 2.41 5.06 6.47
N ASN A 104 1.81 3.90 6.24
CA ASN A 104 0.36 3.71 6.10
C ASN A 104 -0.26 3.04 7.34
N SER A 105 0.35 3.24 8.50
CA SER A 105 -0.12 2.75 9.80
C SER A 105 -1.36 3.50 10.31
N ALA A 106 -2.01 2.99 11.31
CA ALA A 106 -3.19 3.57 11.94
C ALA A 106 -4.28 3.97 10.91
N VAL A 107 -4.83 5.19 11.05
CA VAL A 107 -5.87 5.73 10.15
C VAL A 107 -5.36 6.00 8.73
N ASN A 108 -4.04 6.11 8.51
CA ASN A 108 -3.46 6.41 7.20
C ASN A 108 -3.80 5.33 6.16
N VAL A 109 -4.05 4.10 6.58
CA VAL A 109 -4.53 3.02 5.70
C VAL A 109 -5.77 3.42 4.90
N LEU A 110 -6.65 4.27 5.44
CA LEU A 110 -7.88 4.73 4.80
C LEU A 110 -7.65 5.78 3.72
N TYR A 111 -6.54 6.52 3.78
CA TYR A 111 -6.20 7.58 2.82
C TYR A 111 -5.21 7.11 1.74
N SER A 112 -4.57 5.98 1.96
CA SER A 112 -3.46 5.47 1.16
C SER A 112 -3.89 4.93 -0.20
N GLY A 113 -3.31 5.46 -1.27
CA GLY A 113 -3.41 4.91 -2.62
C GLY A 113 -2.68 3.56 -2.74
N THR A 114 -1.52 3.42 -2.07
CA THR A 114 -0.79 2.14 -1.97
C THR A 114 -1.68 1.04 -1.39
N MET A 115 -2.35 1.31 -0.27
CA MET A 115 -3.25 0.32 0.34
C MET A 115 -4.54 0.14 -0.46
N GLY A 116 -5.07 1.18 -1.09
CA GLY A 116 -6.20 1.08 -2.01
C GLY A 116 -5.94 0.08 -3.13
N ALA A 117 -4.76 0.15 -3.76
CA ALA A 117 -4.34 -0.80 -4.79
C ALA A 117 -4.14 -2.23 -4.24
N ALA A 118 -3.53 -2.39 -3.06
CA ALA A 118 -3.36 -3.70 -2.44
C ALA A 118 -4.71 -4.34 -2.09
N ILE A 119 -5.64 -3.57 -1.54
CA ILE A 119 -7.01 -4.01 -1.24
C ILE A 119 -7.73 -4.42 -2.53
N GLU A 120 -7.67 -3.60 -3.59
CA GLU A 120 -8.26 -3.96 -4.89
C GLU A 120 -7.70 -5.28 -5.41
N GLY A 121 -6.38 -5.48 -5.35
CA GLY A 121 -5.73 -6.72 -5.77
C GLY A 121 -6.26 -7.95 -5.04
N SER A 122 -6.63 -7.82 -3.77
CA SER A 122 -7.14 -8.95 -2.96
C SER A 122 -8.52 -9.47 -3.41
N PHE A 123 -9.23 -8.74 -4.28
CA PHE A 123 -10.50 -9.19 -4.85
C PHE A 123 -10.34 -10.22 -5.98
N TYR A 124 -9.13 -10.43 -6.49
CA TYR A 124 -8.86 -11.29 -7.66
C TYR A 124 -8.26 -12.65 -7.30
N ASP A 125 -8.65 -13.22 -6.16
CA ASP A 125 -8.21 -14.56 -5.69
C ASP A 125 -6.68 -14.71 -5.59
N CYS A 126 -5.96 -13.63 -5.38
CA CYS A 126 -4.54 -13.65 -5.10
C CYS A 126 -4.20 -12.83 -3.85
N PRO A 127 -3.14 -13.19 -3.12
CA PRO A 127 -2.69 -12.40 -1.99
C PRO A 127 -2.17 -11.04 -2.46
N SER A 128 -2.31 -10.02 -1.61
CA SER A 128 -1.84 -8.67 -1.87
C SER A 128 -1.06 -8.12 -0.69
N VAL A 129 -0.01 -7.37 -0.97
CA VAL A 129 0.87 -6.76 0.04
C VAL A 129 1.08 -5.29 -0.31
N GLY A 130 0.62 -4.39 0.55
CA GLY A 130 1.02 -2.98 0.54
C GLY A 130 2.28 -2.81 1.39
N LEU A 131 3.33 -2.25 0.79
CA LEU A 131 4.62 -2.00 1.44
C LEU A 131 4.84 -0.50 1.60
N SER A 132 5.25 -0.08 2.79
CA SER A 132 5.56 1.31 3.12
C SER A 132 6.85 1.40 3.94
N LEU A 133 7.64 2.43 3.69
CA LEU A 133 8.78 2.83 4.50
C LEU A 133 8.40 4.08 5.29
N ASP A 134 8.58 4.07 6.60
CA ASP A 134 8.25 5.18 7.50
C ASP A 134 9.31 6.31 7.40
N ASP A 135 9.58 6.75 6.16
CA ASP A 135 10.51 7.81 5.82
C ASP A 135 9.92 8.67 4.69
N HIS A 136 9.84 9.99 4.92
CA HIS A 136 9.34 10.97 3.96
C HIS A 136 10.46 11.73 3.25
N SER A 137 11.73 11.41 3.51
CA SER A 137 12.87 12.11 2.91
C SER A 137 13.05 11.75 1.43
N GLU A 138 13.51 12.71 0.64
CA GLU A 138 13.77 12.51 -0.79
C GLU A 138 14.90 11.48 -1.06
N ASP A 139 15.79 11.30 -0.09
CA ASP A 139 16.93 10.39 -0.09
C ASP A 139 16.71 9.13 0.77
N ALA A 140 15.45 8.79 1.05
CA ALA A 140 15.06 7.60 1.80
C ALA A 140 15.77 6.33 1.32
N ASP A 141 16.27 5.54 2.27
CA ASP A 141 16.96 4.28 2.02
C ASP A 141 15.99 3.10 2.11
N PHE A 142 15.65 2.53 0.98
CA PHE A 142 14.72 1.40 0.88
C PHE A 142 15.35 0.03 1.21
N GLU A 143 16.62 -0.07 1.60
CA GLU A 143 17.31 -1.35 1.81
C GLU A 143 16.56 -2.25 2.80
N ALA A 144 16.17 -1.72 3.95
CA ALA A 144 15.42 -2.49 4.97
C ALA A 144 14.05 -2.93 4.43
N ALA A 145 13.33 -2.03 3.73
CA ALA A 145 12.03 -2.35 3.15
C ALA A 145 12.13 -3.45 2.08
N VAL A 146 13.18 -3.45 1.27
CA VAL A 146 13.45 -4.52 0.30
C VAL A 146 13.74 -5.86 1.00
N VAL A 147 14.61 -5.86 2.00
CA VAL A 147 14.98 -7.09 2.74
C VAL A 147 13.77 -7.72 3.42
N TYR A 148 13.01 -6.92 4.18
CA TYR A 148 11.83 -7.39 4.90
C TYR A 148 10.66 -7.70 3.95
N GLY A 149 10.48 -6.91 2.90
CA GLY A 149 9.52 -7.17 1.84
C GLY A 149 9.75 -8.54 1.19
N LYS A 150 11.01 -8.88 0.84
CA LYS A 150 11.36 -10.22 0.32
C LYS A 150 11.05 -11.33 1.32
N ARG A 151 11.26 -11.13 2.64
CA ARG A 151 10.92 -12.13 3.67
C ARG A 151 9.42 -12.38 3.75
N ILE A 152 8.61 -11.30 3.74
CA ILE A 152 7.15 -11.37 3.84
C ILE A 152 6.57 -11.99 2.57
N VAL A 153 6.96 -11.52 1.38
CA VAL A 153 6.52 -12.05 0.09
C VAL A 153 6.84 -13.53 -0.05
N ARG A 154 8.05 -13.95 0.36
CA ARG A 154 8.40 -15.39 0.39
C ARG A 154 7.44 -16.18 1.25
N SER A 155 7.16 -15.72 2.46
CA SER A 155 6.24 -16.41 3.38
C SER A 155 4.84 -16.53 2.81
N VAL A 156 4.32 -15.49 2.15
CA VAL A 156 3.01 -15.48 1.51
C VAL A 156 2.95 -16.44 0.32
N LEU A 157 3.99 -16.49 -0.52
CA LEU A 157 4.04 -17.33 -1.72
C LEU A 157 4.34 -18.80 -1.44
N GLU A 158 5.09 -19.11 -0.37
CA GLU A 158 5.51 -20.48 -0.04
C GLU A 158 4.54 -21.19 0.91
N LYS A 159 3.84 -20.44 1.75
CA LYS A 159 2.88 -21.00 2.71
C LYS A 159 1.47 -20.97 2.13
N LYS A 160 0.68 -21.97 2.51
CA LYS A 160 -0.75 -21.97 2.17
C LYS A 160 -1.43 -20.92 3.06
N VAL A 161 -1.84 -19.82 2.43
CA VAL A 161 -2.60 -18.75 3.08
C VAL A 161 -4.07 -18.85 2.64
N GLU A 162 -4.97 -18.45 3.54
CA GLU A 162 -6.40 -18.34 3.23
C GLU A 162 -6.63 -17.02 2.48
N LEU A 163 -7.46 -17.05 1.45
CA LEU A 163 -7.84 -15.89 0.66
C LEU A 163 -9.28 -15.46 1.01
N PRO A 164 -9.61 -14.17 0.86
CA PRO A 164 -8.74 -13.08 0.44
C PRO A 164 -7.70 -12.72 1.51
N LEU A 165 -6.48 -12.36 1.09
CA LEU A 165 -5.42 -11.85 1.97
C LEU A 165 -4.90 -10.51 1.46
N CYS A 166 -4.97 -9.49 2.29
CA CYS A 166 -4.31 -8.21 2.09
C CYS A 166 -3.49 -7.85 3.34
N LEU A 167 -2.21 -7.52 3.15
CA LEU A 167 -1.30 -7.13 4.23
C LEU A 167 -0.91 -5.66 4.09
N ASN A 168 -1.05 -4.90 5.16
CA ASN A 168 -0.45 -3.58 5.34
C ASN A 168 0.88 -3.76 6.07
N VAL A 169 1.98 -3.52 5.37
CA VAL A 169 3.34 -3.70 5.90
C VAL A 169 4.03 -2.34 5.97
N ASN A 170 4.46 -1.95 7.15
CA ASN A 170 5.21 -0.72 7.37
C ASN A 170 6.58 -1.05 7.97
N VAL A 171 7.62 -0.48 7.38
CA VAL A 171 9.02 -0.70 7.77
C VAL A 171 9.54 0.59 8.40
N PRO A 172 10.04 0.57 9.65
CA PRO A 172 10.62 1.77 10.26
C PRO A 172 11.96 2.12 9.63
N VAL A 173 12.38 3.37 9.80
CA VAL A 173 13.73 3.83 9.41
C VAL A 173 14.80 3.02 10.13
N GLY A 174 15.82 2.61 9.40
CA GLY A 174 16.98 1.88 9.94
C GLY A 174 17.56 0.89 8.94
N LYS A 175 18.73 0.35 9.28
CA LYS A 175 19.35 -0.71 8.48
C LYS A 175 18.72 -2.08 8.77
N PRO A 176 18.73 -3.02 7.82
CA PRO A 176 18.11 -4.34 8.02
C PRO A 176 18.56 -5.08 9.29
N GLY A 177 19.83 -4.92 9.69
CA GLY A 177 20.39 -5.57 10.87
C GLY A 177 20.10 -4.86 12.19
N GLU A 178 19.57 -3.65 12.16
CA GLU A 178 19.22 -2.84 13.34
C GLU A 178 17.76 -3.05 13.75
N LEU A 179 16.92 -3.51 12.82
CA LEU A 179 15.50 -3.73 13.11
C LEU A 179 15.30 -5.01 13.92
N HIS A 180 14.36 -4.97 14.85
CA HIS A 180 14.09 -6.06 15.80
C HIS A 180 13.31 -7.23 15.20
N GLY A 181 12.93 -7.16 13.92
CA GLY A 181 12.22 -8.22 13.21
C GLY A 181 10.80 -7.81 12.78
N ILE A 182 9.97 -8.82 12.43
CA ILE A 182 8.60 -8.65 11.98
C ILE A 182 7.66 -8.89 13.14
N ARG A 183 6.65 -8.01 13.29
CA ARG A 183 5.60 -8.14 14.30
C ARG A 183 4.21 -8.11 13.64
N LEU A 184 3.41 -9.12 13.92
CA LEU A 184 2.00 -9.12 13.54
C LEU A 184 1.24 -8.21 14.51
N CYS A 185 0.52 -7.23 13.97
CA CYS A 185 -0.12 -6.18 14.71
C CYS A 185 -1.59 -6.02 14.33
N ARG A 186 -2.35 -5.32 15.14
CA ARG A 186 -3.59 -4.67 14.76
C ARG A 186 -3.34 -3.20 14.42
N GLN A 187 -4.27 -2.62 13.68
CA GLN A 187 -4.30 -1.18 13.40
C GLN A 187 -4.47 -0.38 14.70
N ASN A 188 -3.66 0.68 14.88
CA ASN A 188 -3.79 1.66 15.96
C ASN A 188 -5.01 2.57 15.72
N ARG A 189 -5.62 3.09 16.80
CA ARG A 189 -6.71 4.07 16.74
C ARG A 189 -6.21 5.52 16.73
N GLY A 190 -5.11 5.76 16.03
CA GLY A 190 -4.61 7.11 15.82
C GLY A 190 -5.46 7.93 14.87
N PHE A 191 -5.32 9.24 14.94
CA PHE A 191 -6.06 10.19 14.10
C PHE A 191 -5.24 11.48 13.91
N TRP A 192 -5.61 12.27 12.89
CA TRP A 192 -5.03 13.59 12.65
C TRP A 192 -5.80 14.68 13.36
N ARG A 193 -5.12 15.75 13.79
CA ARG A 193 -5.69 16.89 14.48
C ARG A 193 -5.09 18.18 13.95
N GLU A 194 -5.88 19.30 13.98
CA GLU A 194 -5.45 20.62 13.49
C GLU A 194 -4.99 20.60 12.04
N GLU A 195 -5.80 19.98 11.17
CA GLU A 195 -5.42 19.57 9.82
C GLU A 195 -5.26 20.72 8.83
N PHE A 196 -5.78 21.93 9.09
CA PHE A 196 -5.71 23.04 8.16
C PHE A 196 -4.89 24.20 8.69
N TYR A 197 -3.84 24.55 7.93
CA TYR A 197 -3.05 25.75 8.17
C TYR A 197 -3.44 26.85 7.18
N ARG A 198 -3.96 28.00 7.70
CA ARG A 198 -4.46 29.11 6.90
C ARG A 198 -3.33 30.09 6.56
N HIS A 199 -3.26 30.47 5.29
CA HIS A 199 -2.42 31.56 4.76
C HIS A 199 -3.24 32.57 3.96
N GLU A 200 -2.60 33.63 3.50
CA GLU A 200 -3.17 34.60 2.57
C GLU A 200 -2.25 34.81 1.36
N ASP A 201 -2.84 34.89 0.18
CA ASP A 201 -2.12 35.22 -1.04
C ASP A 201 -1.83 36.74 -1.10
N PRO A 202 -0.97 37.24 -2.04
CA PRO A 202 -0.66 38.67 -2.15
C PRO A 202 -1.86 39.58 -2.44
N ARG A 203 -3.03 39.02 -2.75
CA ARG A 203 -4.30 39.77 -2.97
C ARG A 203 -5.26 39.66 -1.77
N GLY A 204 -4.80 39.13 -0.63
CA GLY A 204 -5.58 38.99 0.60
C GLY A 204 -6.62 37.85 0.57
N ARG A 205 -6.52 36.91 -0.39
CA ARG A 205 -7.42 35.75 -0.43
C ARG A 205 -6.85 34.62 0.45
N ALA A 206 -7.67 34.11 1.34
CA ALA A 206 -7.28 32.98 2.18
C ALA A 206 -7.08 31.71 1.33
N TYR A 207 -6.03 30.96 1.63
CA TYR A 207 -5.82 29.60 1.17
C TYR A 207 -5.34 28.71 2.33
N PHE A 208 -5.46 27.41 2.17
CA PHE A 208 -5.23 26.46 3.26
C PHE A 208 -4.34 25.32 2.77
N TRP A 209 -3.40 24.93 3.62
CA TRP A 209 -2.68 23.68 3.47
C TRP A 209 -3.30 22.64 4.37
N LEU A 210 -3.57 21.43 3.81
CA LEU A 210 -3.86 20.27 4.61
C LEU A 210 -2.55 19.77 5.22
N THR A 211 -2.50 19.74 6.54
CA THR A 211 -1.34 19.34 7.36
C THR A 211 -1.89 18.69 8.63
N GLY A 212 -1.27 18.85 9.76
CA GLY A 212 -1.79 18.40 11.05
C GLY A 212 -0.79 17.56 11.82
N ASP A 213 -1.13 17.29 13.07
CA ASP A 213 -0.35 16.46 13.97
C ASP A 213 -1.04 15.10 14.12
N PHE A 214 -0.29 14.02 13.86
CA PHE A 214 -0.77 12.67 14.15
C PHE A 214 -0.81 12.44 15.66
N VAL A 215 -1.94 11.96 16.13
CA VAL A 215 -2.16 11.62 17.53
C VAL A 215 -2.32 10.11 17.67
N ASN A 216 -1.37 9.46 18.34
CA ASN A 216 -1.52 8.05 18.71
C ASN A 216 -2.63 7.92 19.76
N GLY A 217 -3.73 7.28 19.40
CA GLY A 217 -4.90 7.10 20.25
C GLY A 217 -4.71 6.05 21.35
N GLU A 218 -3.66 5.22 21.24
CA GLU A 218 -3.40 4.08 22.15
C GLU A 218 -1.91 3.95 22.46
N PRO A 219 -1.24 4.96 23.05
CA PRO A 219 0.21 5.01 23.18
C PRO A 219 0.81 3.87 24.04
N GLY A 220 0.01 3.22 24.86
CA GLY A 220 0.44 2.08 25.69
C GLY A 220 0.09 0.70 25.12
N ALA A 221 -0.53 0.64 23.94
CA ALA A 221 -0.99 -0.63 23.35
C ALA A 221 0.13 -1.28 22.50
N GLU A 222 0.80 -2.25 23.06
CA GLU A 222 1.96 -2.91 22.45
C GLU A 222 1.63 -3.80 21.24
N ASP A 223 0.35 -4.10 21.01
CA ASP A 223 -0.14 -4.94 19.92
C ASP A 223 -0.45 -4.17 18.64
N THR A 224 -0.15 -2.86 18.60
CA THR A 224 -0.45 -1.98 17.47
C THR A 224 0.73 -1.78 16.52
N ASP A 225 0.41 -1.39 15.27
CA ASP A 225 1.38 -1.03 14.23
C ASP A 225 2.25 0.18 14.65
N GLU A 226 1.65 1.21 15.24
CA GLU A 226 2.36 2.39 15.76
C GLU A 226 3.39 2.03 16.84
N TRP A 227 3.00 1.15 17.78
CA TRP A 227 3.93 0.70 18.79
C TRP A 227 5.09 -0.09 18.18
N ALA A 228 4.80 -0.97 17.23
CA ALA A 228 5.80 -1.77 16.54
C ALA A 228 6.83 -0.88 15.83
N LEU A 229 6.37 0.11 15.06
CA LEU A 229 7.22 1.06 14.34
C LEU A 229 8.10 1.86 15.31
N ALA A 230 7.51 2.44 16.37
CA ALA A 230 8.22 3.21 17.38
C ALA A 230 9.30 2.39 18.12
N HIS A 231 9.21 1.05 18.12
CA HIS A 231 10.16 0.14 18.77
C HIS A 231 11.02 -0.64 17.77
N GLY A 232 11.15 -0.16 16.52
CA GLY A 232 12.07 -0.74 15.53
C GLY A 232 11.64 -2.09 14.97
N TYR A 233 10.35 -2.44 15.04
CA TYR A 233 9.79 -3.62 14.40
C TYR A 233 9.11 -3.27 13.08
N VAL A 234 9.25 -4.13 12.10
CA VAL A 234 8.40 -4.09 10.90
C VAL A 234 7.00 -4.53 11.31
N SER A 235 6.01 -3.63 11.14
CA SER A 235 4.62 -3.96 11.42
C SER A 235 3.97 -4.67 10.24
N VAL A 236 3.15 -5.67 10.52
CA VAL A 236 2.31 -6.36 9.54
C VAL A 236 0.90 -6.44 10.09
N VAL A 237 -0.02 -5.76 9.42
CA VAL A 237 -1.45 -5.74 9.76
C VAL A 237 -2.24 -6.42 8.65
N PRO A 238 -2.92 -7.55 8.89
CA PRO A 238 -3.92 -8.05 7.97
C PRO A 238 -5.10 -7.08 7.89
N VAL A 239 -5.47 -6.66 6.67
CA VAL A 239 -6.59 -5.74 6.47
C VAL A 239 -7.71 -6.44 5.69
N GLN A 240 -8.93 -6.01 5.92
CA GLN A 240 -10.13 -6.49 5.23
C GLN A 240 -10.98 -5.33 4.75
N VAL A 241 -11.86 -5.60 3.81
CA VAL A 241 -12.73 -4.59 3.20
C VAL A 241 -14.08 -4.43 3.89
N ASP A 242 -14.47 -5.38 4.72
CA ASP A 242 -15.72 -5.28 5.47
C ASP A 242 -15.55 -4.29 6.63
N LEU A 243 -16.13 -3.09 6.47
CA LEU A 243 -16.12 -2.01 7.45
C LEU A 243 -17.30 -2.10 8.43
N THR A 244 -18.07 -3.19 8.43
CA THR A 244 -19.22 -3.36 9.32
C THR A 244 -18.77 -3.48 10.78
N ASP A 245 -19.24 -2.59 11.65
CA ASP A 245 -19.12 -2.81 13.11
C ASP A 245 -20.17 -3.82 13.57
N TYR A 246 -19.78 -5.10 13.58
CA TYR A 246 -20.67 -6.21 13.99
C TYR A 246 -21.18 -6.09 15.43
N ARG A 247 -20.43 -5.41 16.32
CA ARG A 247 -20.87 -5.15 17.69
C ARG A 247 -22.02 -4.14 17.68
N GLN A 248 -21.90 -3.05 16.90
CA GLN A 248 -22.98 -2.07 16.78
C GLN A 248 -24.16 -2.63 16.00
N LEU A 249 -23.92 -3.44 14.98
CA LEU A 249 -24.99 -4.11 14.25
C LEU A 249 -25.88 -4.93 15.20
N ALA A 250 -25.28 -5.72 16.09
CA ALA A 250 -26.02 -6.50 17.09
C ALA A 250 -26.78 -5.62 18.13
N ALA A 251 -26.14 -4.51 18.55
CA ALA A 251 -26.77 -3.59 19.52
C ALA A 251 -27.97 -2.84 18.93
N LEU A 252 -27.86 -2.41 17.66
CA LEU A 252 -28.89 -1.64 16.97
C LEU A 252 -30.08 -2.48 16.52
N ALA A 253 -29.96 -3.80 16.41
CA ALA A 253 -31.07 -4.67 16.05
C ALA A 253 -32.30 -4.50 16.98
N ASN A 254 -32.10 -4.20 18.28
CA ASN A 254 -33.15 -3.98 19.23
C ASN A 254 -33.58 -2.50 19.38
N VAL A 255 -32.98 -1.59 18.65
CA VAL A 255 -33.25 -0.14 18.74
C VAL A 255 -34.06 0.34 17.53
N LEU A 256 -33.89 -0.32 16.37
CA LEU A 256 -34.51 0.08 15.11
C LEU A 256 -35.75 -0.73 14.73
N GLU A 257 -36.14 -1.73 15.56
CA GLU A 257 -37.45 -2.42 15.54
C GLU A 257 -38.50 -1.64 16.33
#